data_ee796bf639c852c89b3ed6bc00e41cb7
#
_entry.id   ee796bf639c852c89b3ed6bc00e41cb7
#
_cell.length_a   1.000
_cell.length_b   1.000
_cell.length_c   1.000
_cell.angle_alpha   90.00
_cell.angle_beta   90.00
_cell.angle_gamma   90.00
#
_symmetry.space_group_name_H-M   'P 1'
#
loop_
_entity.id
_entity.type
_entity.pdbx_description
1 polymer ?
#
loop_
_entity_poly.entity_id
_entity_poly.type
_entity_poly.pdbx_seq_one_letter_code
_entity_poly.pdbx_strand_id
1 'polypeptide(L)'
;MKRILCFGDSNTWGLIPGTDKRFADGVRWTSIIRNDLEQSGYEIIEEGLCGRTTVFENPDRIGRAGDKLLPVFLESHAPLDMVIIMLGTNDCKPVYNADAETIAHGAERLIEQVRAYAGNCRVLLISPIELGNDVWQEGYDPQFD
;
A
#
# COMPACT_ATOMS: atom_id res chain seq x y z
N MET A 1 -13.96 -8.91 17.78
CA MET A 1 -12.64 -8.38 17.36
C MET A 1 -12.84 -7.57 16.09
N LYS A 2 -12.34 -6.34 16.04
CA LYS A 2 -12.40 -5.50 14.85
C LYS A 2 -11.19 -5.76 13.96
N ARG A 3 -11.39 -5.78 12.64
CA ARG A 3 -10.36 -6.16 11.67
C ARG A 3 -10.00 -5.00 10.78
N ILE A 4 -8.70 -4.71 10.70
CA ILE A 4 -8.13 -3.62 9.92
C ILE A 4 -7.16 -4.20 8.88
N LEU A 5 -7.45 -3.98 7.60
CA LEU A 5 -6.57 -4.33 6.48
C LEU A 5 -5.65 -3.17 6.17
N CYS A 6 -4.34 -3.37 6.23
CA CYS A 6 -3.32 -2.41 5.84
C CYS A 6 -2.81 -2.75 4.43
N PHE A 7 -3.32 -2.06 3.42
CA PHE A 7 -3.02 -2.29 2.01
C PHE A 7 -2.04 -1.24 1.49
N GLY A 8 -0.85 -1.68 1.07
CA GLY A 8 0.20 -0.75 0.67
C GLY A 8 1.34 -1.39 -0.11
N ASP A 9 2.42 -0.64 -0.25
CA ASP A 9 3.61 -1.00 -0.99
C ASP A 9 4.77 -1.48 -0.07
N SER A 10 6.02 -1.24 -0.48
CA SER A 10 7.22 -1.57 0.29
C SER A 10 7.27 -0.86 1.66
N ASN A 11 6.72 0.33 1.79
CA ASN A 11 6.64 1.05 3.06
C ASN A 11 5.70 0.33 4.04
N THR A 12 4.65 -0.29 3.56
CA THR A 12 3.74 -1.12 4.37
C THR A 12 4.31 -2.51 4.62
N TRP A 13 4.95 -3.10 3.61
CA TRP A 13 5.66 -4.38 3.79
C TRP A 13 6.83 -4.26 4.78
N GLY A 14 7.46 -3.09 4.84
CA GLY A 14 8.58 -2.79 5.74
C GLY A 14 9.94 -3.14 5.13
N LEU A 15 10.15 -2.77 3.86
CA LEU A 15 11.45 -2.94 3.18
C LEU A 15 12.53 -2.09 3.87
N ILE A 16 13.66 -2.71 4.18
CA ILE A 16 14.86 -1.99 4.63
C ILE A 16 15.52 -1.35 3.40
N PRO A 17 15.64 -0.01 3.33
CA PRO A 17 16.21 0.67 2.16
C PRO A 17 17.58 0.11 1.75
N GLY A 18 17.80 -0.03 0.44
CA GLY A 18 19.04 -0.55 -0.12
C GLY A 18 19.26 -2.06 0.05
N THR A 19 18.25 -2.80 0.46
CA THR A 19 18.31 -4.25 0.68
C THR A 19 17.06 -4.94 0.10
N ASP A 20 17.07 -6.28 0.13
CA ASP A 20 15.90 -7.13 -0.13
C ASP A 20 15.23 -7.62 1.18
N LYS A 21 15.63 -7.06 2.32
CA LYS A 21 15.20 -7.51 3.65
C LYS A 21 14.03 -6.72 4.18
N ARG A 22 13.28 -7.35 5.05
CA ARG A 22 12.14 -6.78 5.76
C ARG A 22 12.53 -6.37 7.18
N PHE A 23 12.07 -5.20 7.63
CA PHE A 23 12.16 -4.83 9.04
C PHE A 23 11.49 -5.87 9.94
N ALA A 24 12.10 -6.08 11.11
CA ALA A 24 11.57 -6.97 12.13
C ALA A 24 10.17 -6.54 12.60
N ASP A 25 9.51 -7.46 13.28
CA ASP A 25 8.29 -7.16 14.01
C ASP A 25 8.54 -6.10 15.10
N GLY A 26 7.58 -5.22 15.33
CA GLY A 26 7.73 -4.09 16.25
C GLY A 26 8.43 -2.86 15.66
N VAL A 27 8.97 -2.93 14.44
CA VAL A 27 9.61 -1.82 13.74
C VAL A 27 8.73 -1.28 12.60
N ARG A 28 8.07 -2.16 11.87
CA ARG A 28 7.13 -1.76 10.81
C ARG A 28 5.95 -0.99 11.41
N TRP A 29 5.49 0.06 10.74
CA TRP A 29 4.36 0.84 11.24
C TRP A 29 3.11 -0.03 11.48
N THR A 30 2.87 -1.02 10.63
CA THR A 30 1.77 -1.99 10.77
C THR A 30 1.90 -2.84 12.04
N SER A 31 3.10 -3.27 12.36
CA SER A 31 3.35 -4.04 13.59
C SER A 31 3.31 -3.17 14.84
N ILE A 32 3.68 -1.89 14.73
CA ILE A 32 3.56 -0.94 15.83
C ILE A 32 2.09 -0.75 16.19
N ILE A 33 1.23 -0.42 15.20
CA ILE A 33 -0.21 -0.26 15.49
C ILE A 33 -0.86 -1.57 15.92
N ARG A 34 -0.40 -2.72 15.45
CA ARG A 34 -0.88 -4.01 15.94
C ARG A 34 -0.61 -4.15 17.43
N ASN A 35 0.61 -3.89 17.87
CA ASN A 35 0.99 -4.01 19.27
C ASN A 35 0.22 -3.02 20.14
N ASP A 36 0.00 -1.78 19.67
CA ASP A 36 -0.75 -0.75 20.38
C ASP A 36 -2.25 -1.09 20.51
N LEU A 37 -2.82 -1.76 19.51
CA LEU A 37 -4.25 -2.04 19.43
C LEU A 37 -4.63 -3.47 19.85
N GLU A 38 -3.65 -4.35 20.11
CA GLU A 38 -3.89 -5.75 20.44
C GLU A 38 -4.85 -5.90 21.64
N GLN A 39 -4.58 -5.17 22.72
CA GLN A 39 -5.42 -5.22 23.93
C GLN A 39 -6.78 -4.51 23.75
N SER A 40 -6.94 -3.73 22.70
CA SER A 40 -8.19 -3.04 22.37
C SER A 40 -9.13 -3.85 21.47
N GLY A 41 -8.79 -5.10 21.20
CA GLY A 41 -9.61 -6.04 20.43
C GLY A 41 -9.58 -5.79 18.92
N TYR A 42 -8.44 -5.33 18.39
CA TYR A 42 -8.21 -5.17 16.94
C TYR A 42 -7.25 -6.23 16.40
N GLU A 43 -7.55 -6.73 15.22
CA GLU A 43 -6.66 -7.54 14.39
C GLU A 43 -6.15 -6.69 13.24
N ILE A 44 -4.83 -6.64 13.06
CA ILE A 44 -4.18 -5.94 11.95
C ILE A 44 -3.73 -6.97 10.92
N ILE A 45 -4.21 -6.82 9.69
CA ILE A 45 -3.88 -7.66 8.54
C ILE A 45 -2.92 -6.88 7.65
N GLU A 46 -1.70 -7.40 7.48
CA GLU A 46 -0.64 -6.74 6.74
C GLU A 46 -0.63 -7.23 5.28
N GLU A 47 -1.04 -6.39 4.35
CA GLU A 47 -1.04 -6.64 2.90
C GLU A 47 -0.15 -5.61 2.17
N GLY A 48 1.10 -5.51 2.58
CA GLY A 48 2.14 -4.75 1.89
C GLY A 48 2.83 -5.59 0.82
N LEU A 49 3.10 -5.00 -0.35
CA LEU A 49 3.85 -5.65 -1.43
C LEU A 49 4.79 -4.64 -2.10
N CYS A 50 6.09 -4.93 -2.09
CA CYS A 50 7.09 -4.08 -2.76
C CYS A 50 6.74 -3.85 -4.23
N GLY A 51 6.74 -2.60 -4.66
CA GLY A 51 6.43 -2.22 -6.04
C GLY A 51 4.94 -2.08 -6.35
N ARG A 52 4.03 -2.30 -5.39
CA ARG A 52 2.59 -2.12 -5.64
C ARG A 52 2.29 -0.66 -5.98
N THR A 53 1.50 -0.47 -7.02
CA THR A 53 0.93 0.79 -7.48
C THR A 53 -0.56 0.87 -7.11
N THR A 54 -1.19 2.00 -7.38
CA THR A 54 -2.66 2.10 -7.29
C THR A 54 -3.33 1.25 -8.36
N VAL A 55 -3.05 1.48 -9.66
CA VAL A 55 -3.74 0.83 -10.78
C VAL A 55 -2.83 0.34 -11.91
N PHE A 56 -1.52 0.57 -11.83
CA PHE A 56 -0.59 0.26 -12.91
C PHE A 56 0.01 -1.13 -12.77
N GLU A 57 -0.06 -1.92 -13.85
CA GLU A 57 0.70 -3.15 -13.97
C GLU A 57 2.19 -2.85 -14.19
N ASN A 58 3.03 -3.63 -13.54
CA ASN A 58 4.46 -3.56 -13.81
C ASN A 58 4.81 -4.57 -14.92
N PRO A 59 5.55 -4.17 -15.96
CA PRO A 59 5.88 -5.07 -17.08
C PRO A 59 6.72 -6.28 -16.66
N ASP A 60 7.53 -6.12 -15.60
CA ASP A 60 8.49 -7.14 -15.16
C ASP A 60 8.04 -7.90 -13.89
N ARG A 61 7.00 -7.41 -13.20
CA ARG A 61 6.56 -7.95 -11.91
C ARG A 61 5.05 -8.10 -11.87
N ILE A 62 4.58 -9.33 -11.97
CA ILE A 62 3.14 -9.67 -11.96
C ILE A 62 2.49 -9.22 -10.64
N GLY A 63 1.26 -8.72 -10.72
CA GLY A 63 0.40 -8.46 -9.58
C GLY A 63 0.72 -7.15 -8.84
N ARG A 64 1.26 -6.14 -9.52
CA ARG A 64 1.55 -4.84 -8.89
C ARG A 64 0.42 -3.83 -8.98
N ALA A 65 -0.56 -4.02 -9.85
CA ALA A 65 -1.76 -3.19 -9.89
C ALA A 65 -2.65 -3.44 -8.67
N GLY A 66 -2.73 -2.45 -7.78
CA GLY A 66 -3.49 -2.56 -6.53
C GLY A 66 -4.97 -2.81 -6.75
N ASP A 67 -5.55 -2.17 -7.77
CA ASP A 67 -6.98 -2.33 -8.11
C ASP A 67 -7.37 -3.75 -8.58
N LYS A 68 -6.40 -4.56 -9.00
CA LYS A 68 -6.62 -5.96 -9.37
C LYS A 68 -6.65 -6.89 -8.16
N LEU A 69 -5.94 -6.52 -7.09
CA LEU A 69 -5.77 -7.38 -5.91
C LEU A 69 -6.65 -6.97 -4.74
N LEU A 70 -6.93 -5.67 -4.59
CA LEU A 70 -7.72 -5.18 -3.46
C LEU A 70 -9.07 -5.89 -3.32
N PRO A 71 -9.89 -6.08 -4.38
CA PRO A 71 -11.14 -6.82 -4.27
C PRO A 71 -10.96 -8.25 -3.72
N VAL A 72 -9.90 -8.94 -4.15
CA VAL A 72 -9.60 -10.31 -3.67
C VAL A 72 -9.32 -10.31 -2.17
N PHE A 73 -8.55 -9.34 -1.68
CA PHE A 73 -8.26 -9.23 -0.24
C PHE A 73 -9.47 -8.78 0.56
N LEU A 74 -10.31 -7.90 0.02
CA LEU A 74 -11.55 -7.49 0.68
C LEU A 74 -12.48 -8.68 0.90
N GLU A 75 -12.58 -9.58 -0.08
CA GLU A 75 -13.40 -10.79 0.05
C GLU A 75 -12.73 -11.85 0.95
N SER A 76 -11.44 -12.13 0.75
CA SER A 76 -10.73 -13.19 1.48
C SER A 76 -10.54 -12.88 2.96
N HIS A 77 -10.45 -11.60 3.32
CA HIS A 77 -10.32 -11.15 4.70
C HIS A 77 -11.64 -10.67 5.32
N ALA A 78 -12.76 -10.79 4.62
CA ALA A 78 -14.07 -10.39 5.18
C ALA A 78 -14.43 -11.16 6.45
N PRO A 79 -15.14 -10.56 7.44
CA PRO A 79 -15.55 -9.16 7.46
C PRO A 79 -14.42 -8.21 7.89
N LEU A 80 -14.42 -7.00 7.35
CA LEU A 80 -13.47 -5.94 7.68
C LEU A 80 -14.20 -4.72 8.25
N ASP A 81 -13.62 -4.07 9.26
CA ASP A 81 -14.13 -2.82 9.84
C ASP A 81 -13.46 -1.58 9.26
N MET A 82 -12.20 -1.72 8.81
CA MET A 82 -11.43 -0.63 8.21
C MET A 82 -10.42 -1.16 7.21
N VAL A 83 -10.19 -0.38 6.16
CA VAL A 83 -9.04 -0.53 5.25
C VAL A 83 -8.18 0.73 5.33
N ILE A 84 -6.89 0.55 5.58
CA ILE A 84 -5.89 1.61 5.49
C ILE A 84 -5.17 1.42 4.17
N ILE A 85 -5.20 2.44 3.31
CA ILE A 85 -4.54 2.43 2.00
C ILE A 85 -3.38 3.43 2.03
N MET A 86 -2.17 2.97 1.75
CA MET A 86 -0.98 3.81 1.58
C MET A 86 -0.26 3.38 0.31
N LEU A 87 -0.60 4.02 -0.80
CA LEU A 87 -0.08 3.77 -2.16
C LEU A 87 0.10 5.07 -2.93
N GLY A 88 0.92 5.05 -3.96
CA GLY A 88 1.21 6.18 -4.83
C GLY A 88 2.69 6.40 -5.09
N THR A 89 3.57 5.93 -4.21
CA THR A 89 5.02 6.08 -4.36
C THR A 89 5.51 5.42 -5.65
N ASN A 90 5.13 4.18 -5.90
CA ASN A 90 5.56 3.45 -7.10
C ASN A 90 4.91 3.97 -8.39
N ASP A 91 3.75 4.58 -8.28
CA ASP A 91 3.07 5.26 -9.40
C ASP A 91 3.90 6.41 -9.99
N CYS A 92 4.78 7.01 -9.16
CA CYS A 92 5.69 8.07 -9.58
C CYS A 92 6.85 7.59 -10.46
N LYS A 93 7.03 6.30 -10.66
CA LYS A 93 8.10 5.77 -11.51
C LYS A 93 7.92 6.20 -12.97
N PRO A 94 9.01 6.59 -13.68
CA PRO A 94 8.93 7.03 -15.05
C PRO A 94 8.22 6.08 -16.01
N VAL A 95 8.31 4.77 -15.77
CA VAL A 95 7.67 3.73 -16.60
C VAL A 95 6.14 3.90 -16.71
N TYR A 96 5.51 4.50 -15.70
CA TYR A 96 4.06 4.71 -15.71
C TYR A 96 3.65 6.05 -16.30
N ASN A 97 4.58 7.01 -16.41
CA ASN A 97 4.32 8.34 -16.97
C ASN A 97 3.04 8.98 -16.41
N ALA A 98 2.82 8.83 -15.10
CA ALA A 98 1.62 9.30 -14.41
C ALA A 98 1.89 10.64 -13.71
N ASP A 99 0.99 11.59 -13.91
CA ASP A 99 0.95 12.82 -13.13
C ASP A 99 0.21 12.64 -11.80
N ALA A 100 0.25 13.65 -10.96
CA ALA A 100 -0.38 13.61 -9.64
C ALA A 100 -1.90 13.39 -9.73
N GLU A 101 -2.57 13.93 -10.74
CA GLU A 101 -4.01 13.76 -10.94
C GLU A 101 -4.34 12.32 -11.30
N THR A 102 -3.58 11.70 -12.18
CA THR A 102 -3.72 10.30 -12.56
C THR A 102 -3.53 9.37 -11.36
N ILE A 103 -2.52 9.66 -10.52
CA ILE A 103 -2.26 8.88 -9.30
C ILE A 103 -3.42 9.06 -8.30
N ALA A 104 -3.93 10.28 -8.15
CA ALA A 104 -5.08 10.55 -7.29
C ALA A 104 -6.34 9.78 -7.74
N HIS A 105 -6.62 9.73 -9.04
CA HIS A 105 -7.70 8.90 -9.60
C HIS A 105 -7.48 7.40 -9.33
N GLY A 106 -6.23 6.95 -9.36
CA GLY A 106 -5.90 5.58 -8.95
C GLY A 106 -6.26 5.29 -7.50
N ALA A 107 -5.96 6.21 -6.58
CA ALA A 107 -6.35 6.09 -5.18
C ALA A 107 -7.87 6.14 -5.00
N GLU A 108 -8.57 7.03 -5.72
CA GLU A 108 -10.05 7.10 -5.74
C GLU A 108 -10.67 5.78 -6.18
N ARG A 109 -10.12 5.16 -7.22
CA ARG A 109 -10.54 3.83 -7.69
C ARG A 109 -10.49 2.78 -6.58
N LEU A 110 -9.43 2.76 -5.78
CA LEU A 110 -9.31 1.83 -4.65
C LEU A 110 -10.37 2.10 -3.57
N ILE A 111 -10.66 3.36 -3.27
CA ILE A 111 -11.71 3.72 -2.31
C ILE A 111 -13.08 3.25 -2.82
N GLU A 112 -13.37 3.43 -4.11
CA GLU A 112 -14.61 2.93 -4.73
C GLU A 112 -14.75 1.41 -4.62
N GLN A 113 -13.64 0.68 -4.79
CA GLN A 113 -13.63 -0.78 -4.61
C GLN A 113 -13.94 -1.17 -3.17
N VAL A 114 -13.37 -0.49 -2.17
CA VAL A 114 -13.72 -0.76 -0.76
C VAL A 114 -15.21 -0.54 -0.53
N ARG A 115 -15.78 0.53 -1.06
CA ARG A 115 -17.21 0.81 -0.95
C ARG A 115 -18.09 -0.24 -1.63
N ALA A 116 -17.64 -0.76 -2.78
CA ALA A 116 -18.37 -1.77 -3.53
C ALA A 116 -18.31 -3.17 -2.89
N TYR A 117 -17.14 -3.57 -2.39
CA TYR A 117 -16.89 -4.93 -1.89
C TYR A 117 -17.03 -5.07 -0.36
N ALA A 118 -16.90 -3.96 0.38
CA ALA A 118 -16.98 -3.94 1.84
C ALA A 118 -17.73 -2.68 2.33
N GLY A 119 -18.96 -2.47 1.88
CA GLY A 119 -19.72 -1.23 1.95
C GLY A 119 -19.84 -0.56 3.32
N ASN A 120 -19.75 -1.31 4.41
CA ASN A 120 -19.78 -0.76 5.79
C ASN A 120 -18.36 -0.51 6.35
N CYS A 121 -17.33 -0.81 5.59
CA CYS A 121 -15.95 -0.66 6.00
C CYS A 121 -15.52 0.80 5.92
N ARG A 122 -14.82 1.28 6.94
CA ARG A 122 -14.20 2.61 6.91
C ARG A 122 -12.92 2.58 6.09
N VAL A 123 -12.61 3.68 5.41
CA VAL A 123 -11.36 3.83 4.65
C VAL A 123 -10.54 4.95 5.26
N LEU A 124 -9.27 4.67 5.51
CA LEU A 124 -8.24 5.66 5.82
C LEU A 124 -7.25 5.67 4.68
N LEU A 125 -7.21 6.77 3.93
CA LEU A 125 -6.19 7.00 2.91
C LEU A 125 -5.02 7.76 3.54
N ILE A 126 -3.83 7.17 3.47
CA ILE A 126 -2.59 7.80 3.90
C ILE A 126 -1.82 8.23 2.64
N SER A 127 -1.44 9.50 2.61
CA SER A 127 -0.58 10.05 1.55
C SER A 127 0.73 9.26 1.46
N PRO A 128 1.27 9.01 0.26
CA PRO A 128 2.60 8.46 0.13
C PRO A 128 3.63 9.38 0.75
N ILE A 129 4.76 8.81 1.18
CA ILE A 129 5.90 9.57 1.72
C ILE A 129 6.44 10.46 0.60
N GLU A 130 6.80 11.71 0.95
CA GLU A 130 7.46 12.60 0.02
C GLU A 130 8.79 12.00 -0.47
N LEU A 131 8.98 11.99 -1.78
CA LEU A 131 10.23 11.53 -2.38
C LEU A 131 11.34 12.56 -2.14
N GLY A 132 12.50 12.10 -1.71
CA GLY A 132 13.67 12.97 -1.55
C GLY A 132 14.14 13.54 -2.89
N ASN A 133 14.78 14.71 -2.86
CA ASN A 133 15.25 15.40 -4.07
C ASN A 133 16.27 14.59 -4.88
N ASP A 134 16.90 13.59 -4.25
CA ASP A 134 17.95 12.79 -4.86
C ASP A 134 17.46 11.46 -5.44
N VAL A 135 16.17 11.15 -5.28
CA VAL A 135 15.61 9.86 -5.73
C VAL A 135 15.75 9.63 -7.24
N TRP A 136 15.81 10.71 -8.02
CA TRP A 136 15.95 10.71 -9.47
C TRP A 136 17.39 10.63 -9.96
N GLN A 137 18.37 10.60 -9.06
CA GLN A 137 19.79 10.53 -9.43
C GLN A 137 20.16 9.11 -9.85
N GLU A 138 20.92 9.00 -10.92
CA GLU A 138 21.45 7.73 -11.42
C GLU A 138 22.15 6.94 -10.30
N GLY A 139 21.79 5.66 -10.20
CA GLY A 139 22.37 4.76 -9.20
C GLY A 139 21.78 4.86 -7.80
N TYR A 140 20.81 5.73 -7.58
CA TYR A 140 20.12 5.84 -6.27
C TYR A 140 19.01 4.81 -6.12
N ASP A 141 18.02 4.87 -7.00
CA ASP A 141 17.03 3.82 -7.21
C ASP A 141 16.76 3.70 -8.71
N PRO A 142 17.26 2.65 -9.39
CA PRO A 142 17.15 2.54 -10.83
C PRO A 142 15.73 2.49 -11.38
N GLN A 143 14.74 2.32 -10.51
CA GLN A 143 13.33 2.36 -10.91
C GLN A 143 12.76 3.79 -10.99
N PHE A 144 13.50 4.78 -10.48
CA PHE A 144 13.16 6.20 -10.54
C PHE A 144 14.13 7.00 -11.43
N ASP A 145 15.13 6.35 -12.00
CA ASP A 145 16.09 6.98 -12.92
C ASP A 145 15.47 7.40 -14.26
#